data_ac454720455ab1905088c7405ca81637
#
_entry.id   ac454720455ab1905088c7405ca81637
#
_cell.length_a   1.000
_cell.length_b   1.000
_cell.length_c   1.000
_cell.angle_alpha   90.00
_cell.angle_beta   90.00
_cell.angle_gamma   90.00
#
_symmetry.space_group_name_H-M   'P 1'
#
loop_
_entity.id
_entity.type
_entity.pdbx_description
1 polymer ?
#
loop_
_entity_poly.entity_id
_entity_poly.type
_entity_poly.pdbx_seq_one_letter_code
_entity_poly.pdbx_strand_id
1 'polypeptide(L)'
;MTEWTPTERRRLRIGIAILALTPAFVGIWASITPRGFYDDFPGGGRTWVSAVSVYDEHLVRDVGALYLGSLVVLAFAYVYLERRLVQAALVSYAVAALPHLVYHLTALDNLSTGDSVAQITGLALNVVLPLGLLATTTRGGSERWRESMDRSAPGRSPASPTG
;
A
#
# COMPACT_ATOMS: atom_id res chain seq x y z
N MET A 1 -7.86 -17.16 -16.43
CA MET A 1 -7.00 -16.32 -15.55
C MET A 1 -6.55 -15.11 -16.37
N THR A 2 -6.94 -13.91 -15.99
CA THR A 2 -6.57 -12.68 -16.71
C THR A 2 -5.11 -12.34 -16.38
N GLU A 3 -4.23 -12.55 -17.34
CA GLU A 3 -2.82 -12.22 -17.18
C GLU A 3 -2.60 -10.70 -17.28
N TRP A 4 -1.70 -10.17 -16.44
CA TRP A 4 -1.27 -8.79 -16.50
C TRP A 4 -0.42 -8.54 -17.75
N THR A 5 -0.59 -7.39 -18.39
CA THR A 5 0.35 -6.94 -19.44
C THR A 5 1.75 -6.69 -18.84
N PRO A 6 2.82 -6.73 -19.63
CA PRO A 6 4.18 -6.44 -19.16
C PRO A 6 4.30 -5.09 -18.43
N THR A 7 3.59 -4.08 -18.91
CA THR A 7 3.57 -2.74 -18.30
C THR A 7 2.84 -2.72 -16.95
N GLU A 8 1.70 -3.42 -16.85
CA GLU A 8 0.98 -3.57 -15.59
C GLU A 8 1.80 -4.33 -14.54
N ARG A 9 2.45 -5.43 -14.92
CA ARG A 9 3.37 -6.19 -14.06
C ARG A 9 4.47 -5.29 -13.50
N ARG A 10 5.11 -4.50 -14.36
CA ARG A 10 6.18 -3.59 -13.94
C ARG A 10 5.67 -2.53 -12.97
N ARG A 11 4.53 -1.88 -13.27
CA ARG A 11 3.91 -0.86 -12.39
C ARG A 11 3.53 -1.44 -11.03
N LEU A 12 2.89 -2.60 -11.01
CA LEU A 12 2.52 -3.28 -9.76
C LEU A 12 3.75 -3.65 -8.93
N ARG A 13 4.78 -4.22 -9.54
CA ARG A 13 6.03 -4.55 -8.82
C ARG A 13 6.69 -3.32 -8.24
N ILE A 14 6.83 -2.23 -8.99
CA ILE A 14 7.41 -0.99 -8.48
C ILE A 14 6.57 -0.43 -7.34
N GLY A 15 5.24 -0.34 -7.50
CA GLY A 15 4.36 0.18 -6.48
C GLY A 15 4.35 -0.67 -5.20
N ILE A 16 4.29 -2.00 -5.32
CA ILE A 16 4.35 -2.91 -4.16
C ILE A 16 5.72 -2.83 -3.48
N ALA A 17 6.82 -2.73 -4.24
CA ALA A 17 8.16 -2.57 -3.66
C ALA A 17 8.28 -1.26 -2.88
N ILE A 18 7.75 -0.16 -3.39
CA ILE A 18 7.71 1.12 -2.66
C ILE A 18 6.87 0.99 -1.39
N LEU A 19 5.67 0.37 -1.46
CA LEU A 19 4.85 0.12 -0.27
C LEU A 19 5.54 -0.75 0.76
N ALA A 20 6.36 -1.70 0.34
CA ALA A 20 7.08 -2.61 1.23
C ALA A 20 8.19 -1.92 2.05
N LEU A 21 8.66 -0.73 1.66
CA LEU A 21 9.71 -0.01 2.38
C LEU A 21 9.27 0.38 3.80
N THR A 22 8.06 0.91 3.94
CA THR A 22 7.54 1.30 5.27
C THR A 22 7.43 0.11 6.22
N PRO A 23 6.73 -1.00 5.89
CA PRO A 23 6.64 -2.14 6.79
C PRO A 23 7.98 -2.85 7.02
N ALA A 24 8.90 -2.82 6.08
CA ALA A 24 10.25 -3.34 6.32
C ALA A 24 10.99 -2.48 7.37
N PHE A 25 11.02 -1.17 7.17
CA PHE A 25 11.75 -0.24 8.04
C PHE A 25 11.14 -0.20 9.45
N VAL A 26 9.84 0.07 9.55
CA VAL A 26 9.14 0.14 10.84
C VAL A 26 9.10 -1.23 11.53
N GLY A 27 8.75 -2.27 10.78
CA GLY A 27 8.60 -3.62 11.32
C GLY A 27 9.89 -4.17 11.92
N ILE A 28 11.00 -4.03 11.22
CA ILE A 28 12.31 -4.48 11.71
C ILE A 28 12.75 -3.66 12.92
N TRP A 29 12.69 -2.34 12.82
CA TRP A 29 13.17 -1.47 13.89
C TRP A 29 12.35 -1.62 15.18
N ALA A 30 11.04 -1.53 15.09
CA ALA A 30 10.15 -1.66 16.25
C ALA A 30 10.21 -3.05 16.90
N SER A 31 10.44 -4.12 16.12
CA SER A 31 10.54 -5.47 16.67
C SER A 31 11.89 -5.74 17.35
N ILE A 32 13.00 -5.24 16.79
CA ILE A 32 14.35 -5.56 17.29
C ILE A 32 14.75 -4.62 18.44
N THR A 33 14.54 -3.32 18.27
CA THR A 33 14.92 -2.30 19.27
C THR A 33 13.73 -1.37 19.57
N PRO A 34 12.68 -1.86 20.26
CA PRO A 34 11.45 -1.12 20.46
C PRO A 34 11.64 0.22 21.19
N ARG A 35 12.55 0.28 22.16
CA ARG A 35 12.88 1.54 22.84
C ARG A 35 13.53 2.54 21.93
N GLY A 36 14.52 2.12 21.11
CA GLY A 36 15.17 2.99 20.13
C GLY A 36 14.20 3.45 19.03
N PHE A 37 13.28 2.58 18.59
CA PHE A 37 12.23 2.99 17.68
C PHE A 37 11.33 4.07 18.29
N TYR A 38 10.90 3.90 19.54
CA TYR A 38 10.05 4.87 20.22
C TYR A 38 10.75 6.22 20.39
N ASP A 39 12.01 6.21 20.83
CA ASP A 39 12.75 7.44 21.15
C ASP A 39 13.23 8.20 19.90
N ASP A 40 13.63 7.49 18.83
CA ASP A 40 14.45 8.06 17.74
C ASP A 40 13.78 8.02 16.36
N PHE A 41 12.56 7.46 16.22
CA PHE A 41 11.90 7.38 14.91
C PHE A 41 11.47 8.77 14.40
N PRO A 42 11.71 9.11 13.13
CA PRO A 42 12.24 8.29 12.02
C PRO A 42 13.76 8.37 11.85
N GLY A 43 14.47 8.81 12.83
CA GLY A 43 15.92 9.04 12.79
C GLY A 43 16.27 10.51 12.59
N GLY A 44 17.58 10.82 12.59
CA GLY A 44 18.08 12.17 12.38
C GLY A 44 17.75 13.15 13.51
N GLY A 45 17.63 12.66 14.75
CA GLY A 45 17.31 13.48 15.93
C GLY A 45 15.83 13.86 16.05
N ARG A 46 14.96 13.19 15.29
CA ARG A 46 13.50 13.38 15.37
C ARG A 46 12.89 12.38 16.33
N THR A 47 11.72 12.71 16.89
CA THR A 47 11.06 11.96 17.97
C THR A 47 9.56 11.82 17.68
N TRP A 48 9.20 11.37 16.47
CA TRP A 48 7.79 11.38 16.03
C TRP A 48 6.88 10.46 16.84
N VAL A 49 7.38 9.33 17.33
CA VAL A 49 6.59 8.37 18.11
C VAL A 49 6.47 8.85 19.55
N SER A 50 7.58 9.21 20.18
CA SER A 50 7.57 9.67 21.58
C SER A 50 6.89 11.04 21.78
N ALA A 51 6.75 11.83 20.74
CA ALA A 51 6.01 13.09 20.80
C ALA A 51 4.49 12.91 20.92
N VAL A 52 3.95 11.77 20.50
CA VAL A 52 2.48 11.55 20.40
C VAL A 52 1.96 10.39 21.25
N SER A 53 2.83 9.63 21.91
CA SER A 53 2.41 8.45 22.69
C SER A 53 3.30 8.24 23.91
N VAL A 54 2.79 7.48 24.90
CA VAL A 54 3.57 6.97 26.04
C VAL A 54 4.22 5.65 25.62
N TYR A 55 5.45 5.39 26.11
CA TYR A 55 6.15 4.14 25.81
C TYR A 55 5.46 2.92 26.41
N ASP A 56 5.13 1.99 25.55
CA ASP A 56 4.68 0.65 25.92
C ASP A 56 5.42 -0.35 25.00
N GLU A 57 6.34 -1.14 25.60
CA GLU A 57 7.17 -2.07 24.83
C GLU A 57 6.34 -3.15 24.12
N HIS A 58 5.29 -3.67 24.78
CA HIS A 58 4.43 -4.67 24.19
C HIS A 58 3.73 -4.13 22.95
N LEU A 59 3.13 -2.95 23.07
CA LEU A 59 2.46 -2.29 21.93
C LEU A 59 3.42 -1.98 20.78
N VAL A 60 4.62 -1.48 21.08
CA VAL A 60 5.63 -1.19 20.04
C VAL A 60 6.07 -2.46 19.31
N ARG A 61 6.27 -3.57 20.04
CA ARG A 61 6.60 -4.87 19.42
C ARG A 61 5.45 -5.44 18.59
N ASP A 62 4.20 -5.29 19.06
CA ASP A 62 3.02 -5.71 18.31
C ASP A 62 2.88 -4.94 17.00
N VAL A 63 3.07 -3.62 17.04
CA VAL A 63 3.12 -2.79 15.82
C VAL A 63 4.20 -3.30 14.89
N GLY A 64 5.42 -3.57 15.39
CA GLY A 64 6.50 -4.14 14.61
C GLY A 64 6.12 -5.46 13.95
N ALA A 65 5.53 -6.39 14.70
CA ALA A 65 5.10 -7.70 14.21
C ALA A 65 4.01 -7.60 13.14
N LEU A 66 3.02 -6.70 13.32
CA LEU A 66 1.96 -6.45 12.34
C LEU A 66 2.51 -5.86 11.03
N TYR A 67 3.48 -4.96 11.12
CA TYR A 67 4.18 -4.46 9.93
C TYR A 67 4.98 -5.56 9.22
N LEU A 68 5.67 -6.45 9.95
CA LEU A 68 6.35 -7.60 9.34
C LEU A 68 5.36 -8.57 8.70
N GLY A 69 4.22 -8.82 9.31
CA GLY A 69 3.14 -9.60 8.69
C GLY A 69 2.64 -8.98 7.38
N SER A 70 2.45 -7.66 7.36
CA SER A 70 2.09 -6.91 6.15
C SER A 70 3.17 -7.00 5.07
N LEU A 71 4.45 -6.93 5.47
CA LEU A 71 5.60 -7.10 4.56
C LEU A 71 5.58 -8.47 3.88
N VAL A 72 5.30 -9.54 4.64
CA VAL A 72 5.20 -10.90 4.08
C VAL A 72 4.11 -10.98 3.03
N VAL A 73 2.91 -10.43 3.31
CA VAL A 73 1.78 -10.44 2.35
C VAL A 73 2.13 -9.64 1.09
N LEU A 74 2.78 -8.47 1.24
CA LEU A 74 3.25 -7.67 0.11
C LEU A 74 4.34 -8.40 -0.70
N ALA A 75 5.25 -9.13 -0.04
CA ALA A 75 6.27 -9.93 -0.72
C ALA A 75 5.65 -11.05 -1.56
N PHE A 76 4.64 -11.75 -1.04
CA PHE A 76 3.89 -12.75 -1.83
C PHE A 76 3.17 -12.09 -3.01
N ALA A 77 2.50 -10.95 -2.81
CA ALA A 77 1.87 -10.21 -3.89
C ALA A 77 2.86 -9.75 -4.97
N TYR A 78 4.08 -9.35 -4.58
CA TYR A 78 5.16 -8.95 -5.49
C TYR A 78 5.68 -10.12 -6.34
N VAL A 79 5.88 -11.29 -5.71
CA VAL A 79 6.44 -12.47 -6.38
C VAL A 79 5.43 -13.08 -7.35
N TYR A 80 4.24 -13.41 -6.84
CA TYR A 80 3.25 -14.17 -7.59
C TYR A 80 2.40 -13.32 -8.54
N LEU A 81 2.16 -12.04 -8.20
CA LEU A 81 1.30 -11.13 -8.97
C LEU A 81 -0.09 -11.71 -9.30
N GLU A 82 -0.59 -12.62 -8.47
CA GLU A 82 -1.94 -13.12 -8.61
C GLU A 82 -2.94 -12.01 -8.26
N ARG A 83 -3.96 -11.81 -9.11
CA ARG A 83 -4.83 -10.64 -9.04
C ARG A 83 -5.54 -10.49 -7.69
N ARG A 84 -6.10 -11.59 -7.18
CA ARG A 84 -6.82 -11.57 -5.89
C ARG A 84 -5.87 -11.32 -4.73
N LEU A 85 -4.68 -11.91 -4.77
CA LEU A 85 -3.66 -11.70 -3.76
C LEU A 85 -3.18 -10.24 -3.74
N VAL A 86 -2.90 -9.66 -4.91
CA VAL A 86 -2.52 -8.24 -5.04
C VAL A 86 -3.63 -7.34 -4.50
N GLN A 87 -4.89 -7.59 -4.88
CA GLN A 87 -6.03 -6.81 -4.39
C GLN A 87 -6.20 -6.93 -2.87
N ALA A 88 -6.14 -8.15 -2.33
CA ALA A 88 -6.24 -8.38 -0.89
C ALA A 88 -5.12 -7.68 -0.12
N ALA A 89 -3.88 -7.77 -0.59
CA ALA A 89 -2.73 -7.10 0.01
C ALA A 89 -2.91 -5.57 0.04
N LEU A 90 -3.32 -4.98 -1.09
CA LEU A 90 -3.51 -3.53 -1.20
C LEU A 90 -4.67 -3.02 -0.34
N VAL A 91 -5.80 -3.76 -0.30
CA VAL A 91 -6.95 -3.42 0.55
C VAL A 91 -6.58 -3.52 2.03
N SER A 92 -5.96 -4.64 2.44
CA SER A 92 -5.51 -4.84 3.83
C SER A 92 -4.57 -3.71 4.28
N TYR A 93 -3.61 -3.35 3.43
CA TYR A 93 -2.68 -2.27 3.72
C TYR A 93 -3.38 -0.92 3.85
N ALA A 94 -4.31 -0.57 2.94
CA ALA A 94 -5.07 0.68 3.01
C ALA A 94 -5.96 0.75 4.26
N VAL A 95 -6.59 -0.38 4.64
CA VAL A 95 -7.42 -0.48 5.86
C VAL A 95 -6.59 -0.22 7.12
N ALA A 96 -5.36 -0.70 7.17
CA ALA A 96 -4.46 -0.44 8.30
C ALA A 96 -3.92 1.01 8.29
N ALA A 97 -3.57 1.54 7.12
CA ALA A 97 -2.97 2.86 6.98
C ALA A 97 -3.95 4.02 7.23
N LEU A 98 -5.23 3.85 6.88
CA LEU A 98 -6.22 4.93 6.98
C LEU A 98 -6.49 5.38 8.44
N PRO A 99 -6.81 4.50 9.40
CA PRO A 99 -6.98 4.90 10.81
C PRO A 99 -5.70 5.51 11.40
N HIS A 100 -4.53 5.00 10.98
CA HIS A 100 -3.25 5.52 11.41
C HIS A 100 -3.03 6.97 10.93
N LEU A 101 -3.30 7.27 9.66
CA LEU A 101 -3.30 8.64 9.14
C LEU A 101 -4.29 9.54 9.89
N VAL A 102 -5.53 9.06 10.09
CA VAL A 102 -6.57 9.85 10.78
C VAL A 102 -6.13 10.21 12.21
N TYR A 103 -5.55 9.26 12.95
CA TYR A 103 -5.00 9.53 14.27
C TYR A 103 -3.93 10.63 14.24
N HIS A 104 -2.96 10.52 13.35
CA HIS A 104 -1.87 11.51 13.27
C HIS A 104 -2.34 12.90 12.81
N LEU A 105 -3.43 13.02 12.07
CA LEU A 105 -4.02 14.31 11.74
C LEU A 105 -4.56 15.06 12.99
N THR A 106 -4.87 14.33 14.06
CA THR A 106 -5.36 14.90 15.32
C THR A 106 -4.28 15.02 16.40
N ALA A 107 -3.06 14.56 16.16
CA ALA A 107 -1.98 14.46 17.15
C ALA A 107 -0.70 15.20 16.65
N LEU A 108 -0.86 16.48 16.26
CA LEU A 108 0.24 17.29 15.71
C LEU A 108 0.84 18.28 16.70
N ASP A 109 0.22 18.50 17.86
CA ASP A 109 0.53 19.60 18.79
C ASP A 109 1.96 19.60 19.32
N ASN A 110 2.60 18.43 19.40
CA ASN A 110 3.95 18.26 19.93
C ASN A 110 5.03 18.17 18.83
N LEU A 111 4.67 18.40 17.57
CA LEU A 111 5.58 18.30 16.43
C LEU A 111 5.89 19.68 15.85
N SER A 112 7.09 19.85 15.31
CA SER A 112 7.39 21.02 14.49
C SER A 112 6.53 21.01 13.22
N THR A 113 6.28 22.19 12.64
CA THR A 113 5.54 22.28 11.36
C THR A 113 6.20 21.42 10.26
N GLY A 114 7.53 21.40 10.20
CA GLY A 114 8.26 20.58 9.22
C GLY A 114 8.06 19.07 9.46
N ASP A 115 8.08 18.62 10.71
CA ASP A 115 7.85 17.24 11.06
C ASP A 115 6.39 16.83 10.81
N SER A 116 5.44 17.70 11.14
CA SER A 116 4.02 17.48 10.86
C SER A 116 3.77 17.27 9.36
N VAL A 117 4.30 18.14 8.52
CA VAL A 117 4.18 18.04 7.06
C VAL A 117 4.83 16.76 6.54
N ALA A 118 6.05 16.44 7.00
CA ALA A 118 6.76 15.23 6.57
C ALA A 118 6.03 13.96 7.00
N GLN A 119 5.56 13.91 8.25
CA GLN A 119 4.83 12.76 8.79
C GLN A 119 3.50 12.54 8.03
N ILE A 120 2.68 13.58 7.90
CA ILE A 120 1.38 13.47 7.22
C ILE A 120 1.58 13.12 5.75
N THR A 121 2.59 13.68 5.08
CA THR A 121 2.91 13.32 3.68
C THR A 121 3.25 11.83 3.56
N GLY A 122 4.12 11.32 4.43
CA GLY A 122 4.48 9.90 4.45
C GLY A 122 3.28 8.99 4.70
N LEU A 123 2.45 9.34 5.69
CA LEU A 123 1.23 8.58 6.01
C LEU A 123 0.18 8.65 4.89
N ALA A 124 -0.01 9.82 4.27
CA ALA A 124 -0.91 9.98 3.13
C ALA A 124 -0.46 9.13 1.93
N LEU A 125 0.84 9.05 1.65
CA LEU A 125 1.38 8.18 0.61
C LEU A 125 1.09 6.70 0.88
N ASN A 126 1.13 6.26 2.15
CA ASN A 126 0.77 4.90 2.53
C ASN A 126 -0.73 4.58 2.34
N VAL A 127 -1.60 5.58 2.20
CA VAL A 127 -3.02 5.41 1.85
C VAL A 127 -3.25 5.55 0.35
N VAL A 128 -2.71 6.61 -0.26
CA VAL A 128 -2.98 6.96 -1.68
C VAL A 128 -2.37 5.95 -2.64
N LEU A 129 -1.14 5.47 -2.36
CA LEU A 129 -0.46 4.55 -3.26
C LEU A 129 -1.17 3.20 -3.38
N PRO A 130 -1.55 2.49 -2.29
CA PRO A 130 -2.29 1.23 -2.43
C PRO A 130 -3.66 1.41 -3.10
N LEU A 131 -4.39 2.50 -2.82
CA LEU A 131 -5.66 2.80 -3.48
C LEU A 131 -5.47 3.08 -4.97
N GLY A 132 -4.46 3.83 -5.35
CA GLY A 132 -4.10 4.08 -6.74
C GLY A 132 -3.75 2.79 -7.50
N LEU A 133 -2.92 1.93 -6.90
CA LEU A 133 -2.61 0.62 -7.47
C LEU A 133 -3.85 -0.26 -7.58
N LEU A 134 -4.71 -0.29 -6.56
CA LEU A 134 -5.97 -1.05 -6.56
C LEU A 134 -6.88 -0.61 -7.71
N ALA A 135 -7.02 0.70 -7.94
CA ALA A 135 -7.80 1.24 -9.05
C ALA A 135 -7.29 0.76 -10.43
N THR A 136 -5.98 0.57 -10.59
CA THR A 136 -5.43 0.02 -11.84
C THR A 136 -5.78 -1.45 -12.02
N THR A 137 -5.89 -2.22 -10.92
CA THR A 137 -6.24 -3.64 -10.98
C THR A 137 -7.71 -3.87 -11.34
N THR A 138 -8.60 -2.94 -11.03
CA THR A 138 -10.05 -3.07 -11.29
C THR A 138 -10.43 -2.65 -12.70
N ARG A 139 -9.84 -1.58 -13.24
CA ARG A 139 -10.16 -1.02 -14.57
C ARG A 139 -9.87 -2.00 -15.72
N GLY A 140 -8.73 -2.65 -15.73
CA GLY A 140 -8.38 -3.63 -16.78
C GLY A 140 -9.30 -4.86 -16.83
N GLY A 141 -10.10 -5.12 -15.80
CA GLY A 141 -11.12 -6.18 -15.79
C GLY A 141 -12.41 -5.80 -16.52
N SER A 142 -12.87 -4.57 -16.31
CA SER A 142 -14.13 -4.08 -16.89
C SER A 142 -14.04 -3.81 -18.39
N GLU A 143 -12.91 -3.33 -18.88
CA GLU A 143 -12.69 -3.09 -20.31
C GLU A 143 -12.66 -4.42 -21.09
N ARG A 144 -11.92 -5.40 -20.61
CA ARG A 144 -11.88 -6.74 -21.22
C ARG A 144 -13.22 -7.46 -21.22
N TRP A 145 -14.02 -7.23 -20.18
CA TRP A 145 -15.37 -7.81 -20.12
C TRP A 145 -16.32 -7.17 -21.16
N ARG A 146 -16.23 -5.86 -21.34
CA ARG A 146 -16.97 -5.12 -22.39
C ARG A 146 -16.56 -5.59 -23.79
N GLU A 147 -15.26 -5.71 -24.07
CA GLU A 147 -14.76 -6.22 -25.35
C GLU A 147 -15.17 -7.68 -25.63
N SER A 148 -15.27 -8.53 -24.59
CA SER A 148 -15.75 -9.89 -24.77
C SER A 148 -17.23 -9.95 -25.09
N MET A 149 -18.03 -9.09 -24.47
CA MET A 149 -19.46 -8.97 -24.76
C MET A 149 -19.74 -8.42 -26.15
N ASP A 150 -18.98 -7.40 -26.58
CA ASP A 150 -19.12 -6.83 -27.93
C ASP A 150 -18.73 -7.83 -29.02
N ARG A 151 -17.77 -8.70 -28.78
CA ARG A 151 -17.39 -9.81 -29.68
C ARG A 151 -18.42 -10.94 -29.70
N SER A 152 -19.18 -11.11 -28.63
CA SER A 152 -20.18 -12.17 -28.49
C SER A 152 -21.60 -11.72 -28.94
N ALA A 153 -21.77 -10.44 -29.28
CA ALA A 153 -23.07 -9.91 -29.73
C ALA A 153 -23.46 -10.50 -31.11
N PRO A 154 -24.58 -11.24 -31.21
CA PRO A 154 -25.05 -11.77 -32.49
C PRO A 154 -25.54 -10.60 -33.37
N GLY A 155 -24.88 -10.39 -34.52
CA GLY A 155 -25.39 -9.44 -35.52
C GLY A 155 -24.42 -8.57 -36.30
N ARG A 156 -23.11 -8.68 -36.10
CA ARG A 156 -22.13 -8.04 -37.00
C ARG A 156 -21.59 -9.07 -38.02
N SER A 157 -22.37 -9.28 -39.07
CA SER A 157 -21.83 -9.91 -40.28
C SER A 157 -20.73 -9.02 -40.87
N PRO A 158 -19.56 -9.55 -41.25
CA PRO A 158 -18.57 -8.73 -41.98
C PRO A 158 -19.20 -8.23 -43.28
N ALA A 159 -19.16 -6.90 -43.48
CA ALA A 159 -19.62 -6.30 -44.73
C ALA A 159 -18.88 -6.98 -45.87
N SER A 160 -19.63 -7.62 -46.76
CA SER A 160 -19.09 -8.21 -48.00
C SER A 160 -18.41 -7.11 -48.83
N PRO A 161 -17.20 -7.30 -49.34
CA PRO A 161 -16.62 -6.34 -50.28
C PRO A 161 -17.47 -6.38 -51.54
N THR A 162 -18.18 -5.28 -51.82
CA THR A 162 -18.79 -5.06 -53.14
C THR A 162 -17.67 -4.86 -54.12
N GLY A 163 -17.66 -5.73 -55.15
CA GLY A 163 -16.75 -5.70 -56.26
C GLY A 163 -16.88 -4.47 -57.18
#